data_900f241b3e490b1f8f94d17f58f10767
#
_entry.id   900f241b3e490b1f8f94d17f58f10767
#
_cell.length_a   1.000
_cell.length_b   1.000
_cell.length_c   1.000
_cell.angle_alpha   90.00
_cell.angle_beta   90.00
_cell.angle_gamma   90.00
#
_symmetry.space_group_name_H-M   'P 1'
#
loop_
_entity.id
_entity.type
_entity.pdbx_description
1 polymer ?
#
loop_
_entity_poly.entity_id
_entity_poly.type
_entity_poly.pdbx_seq_one_letter_code
_entity_poly.pdbx_strand_id
1 'polypeptide(L)'
;MGGRVSDFAFHPERRQEFYAAHAVGGLWKTTNNAATWEPVFDNEASYSIGVVTIDPSNPNTVWVGTGENNSQRSVAYGDGVYRSLDGGKSWSNMGLREAEHISQIWIDPDDSNHLLVASQGPLWNEGGDRGLFETTDGGASWTRILETDELTG
;
A
#
# COMPACT_ATOMS: atom_id res chain seq x y z
N MET A 1 -0.05 -17.24 8.87
CA MET A 1 -0.90 -16.26 8.16
C MET A 1 -2.28 -16.27 8.80
N GLY A 2 -2.76 -15.13 9.16
CA GLY A 2 -4.11 -14.97 9.70
C GLY A 2 -4.76 -13.70 9.15
N GLY A 3 -6.07 -13.68 9.08
CA GLY A 3 -6.81 -12.53 8.62
C GLY A 3 -7.22 -12.59 7.15
N ARG A 4 -7.92 -11.54 6.72
CA ARG A 4 -8.44 -11.40 5.36
C ARG A 4 -7.34 -10.93 4.41
N VAL A 5 -7.21 -11.57 3.25
CA VAL A 5 -6.38 -11.08 2.16
C VAL A 5 -7.05 -9.84 1.56
N SER A 6 -6.34 -8.74 1.50
CA SER A 6 -6.82 -7.47 0.95
C SER A 6 -6.40 -7.27 -0.49
N ASP A 7 -5.21 -7.75 -0.87
CA ASP A 7 -4.69 -7.53 -2.23
C ASP A 7 -3.59 -8.54 -2.58
N PHE A 8 -3.32 -8.67 -3.88
CA PHE A 8 -2.19 -9.42 -4.45
C PHE A 8 -1.45 -8.56 -5.46
N ALA A 9 -0.12 -8.73 -5.53
CA ALA A 9 0.70 -8.13 -6.59
C ALA A 9 1.64 -9.18 -7.17
N PHE A 10 1.55 -9.43 -8.46
CA PHE A 10 2.33 -10.43 -9.16
C PHE A 10 3.53 -9.81 -9.86
N HIS A 11 4.67 -10.51 -9.79
CA HIS A 11 5.84 -10.14 -10.57
C HIS A 11 5.51 -10.18 -12.07
N PRO A 12 5.82 -9.12 -12.85
CA PRO A 12 5.36 -9.02 -14.24
C PRO A 12 5.90 -10.12 -15.16
N GLU A 13 7.08 -10.69 -14.85
CA GLU A 13 7.73 -11.71 -15.68
C GLU A 13 7.78 -13.09 -15.02
N ARG A 14 7.79 -13.16 -13.68
CA ARG A 14 7.86 -14.40 -12.90
C ARG A 14 6.59 -14.60 -12.09
N ARG A 15 5.56 -15.19 -12.68
CA ARG A 15 4.23 -15.35 -12.05
C ARG A 15 4.21 -16.21 -10.78
N GLN A 16 5.22 -17.05 -10.56
CA GLN A 16 5.39 -17.81 -9.33
C GLN A 16 5.82 -16.92 -8.14
N GLU A 17 6.21 -15.69 -8.42
CA GLU A 17 6.64 -14.70 -7.43
C GLU A 17 5.57 -13.62 -7.29
N PHE A 18 5.02 -13.49 -6.09
CA PHE A 18 4.01 -12.48 -5.80
C PHE A 18 3.91 -12.18 -4.31
N TYR A 19 3.24 -11.08 -4.02
CA TYR A 19 2.94 -10.63 -2.67
C TYR A 19 1.46 -10.85 -2.35
N ALA A 20 1.17 -11.20 -1.09
CA ALA A 20 -0.18 -11.24 -0.54
C ALA A 20 -0.26 -10.27 0.64
N ALA A 21 -1.13 -9.28 0.51
CA ALA A 21 -1.40 -8.30 1.54
C ALA A 21 -2.55 -8.78 2.43
N HIS A 22 -2.39 -8.63 3.73
CA HIS A 22 -3.40 -9.01 4.72
C HIS A 22 -3.87 -7.79 5.50
N ALA A 23 -5.18 -7.67 5.65
CA ALA A 23 -5.80 -6.57 6.38
C ALA A 23 -5.32 -6.47 7.85
N VAL A 24 -4.98 -7.61 8.46
CA VAL A 24 -4.49 -7.70 9.85
C VAL A 24 -3.40 -8.78 9.96
N GLY A 25 -2.50 -8.86 9.03
CA GLY A 25 -1.50 -9.94 9.03
C GLY A 25 -0.20 -9.59 8.32
N GLY A 26 -0.03 -8.32 7.96
CA GLY A 26 1.15 -7.81 7.27
C GLY A 26 1.22 -8.20 5.80
N LEU A 27 2.42 -8.16 5.26
CA LEU A 27 2.71 -8.48 3.86
C LEU A 27 3.56 -9.74 3.78
N TRP A 28 3.15 -10.67 2.92
CA TRP A 28 3.81 -11.94 2.70
C TRP A 28 4.26 -12.07 1.25
N LYS A 29 5.44 -12.65 1.05
CA LYS A 29 6.02 -12.89 -0.27
C LYS A 29 6.19 -14.39 -0.51
N THR A 30 5.85 -14.85 -1.70
CA THR A 30 6.22 -16.17 -2.21
C THR A 30 7.07 -16.04 -3.48
N THR A 31 8.00 -16.96 -3.67
CA THR A 31 8.82 -17.07 -4.89
C THR A 31 8.65 -18.41 -5.58
N ASN A 32 7.78 -19.27 -5.05
CA ASN A 32 7.59 -20.65 -5.48
C ASN A 32 6.10 -21.05 -5.60
N ASN A 33 5.30 -20.12 -6.10
CA ASN A 33 3.87 -20.33 -6.38
C ASN A 33 3.10 -20.77 -5.14
N ALA A 34 3.30 -20.05 -4.03
CA ALA A 34 2.64 -20.25 -2.74
C ALA A 34 2.99 -21.55 -2.00
N ALA A 35 4.02 -22.28 -2.42
CA ALA A 35 4.48 -23.45 -1.69
C ALA A 35 5.07 -23.07 -0.33
N THR A 36 5.78 -21.94 -0.28
CA THR A 36 6.27 -21.32 0.97
C THR A 36 6.06 -19.83 0.96
N TRP A 37 5.94 -19.23 2.16
CA TRP A 37 5.72 -17.81 2.35
C TRP A 37 6.72 -17.22 3.34
N GLU A 38 7.13 -16.00 3.07
CA GLU A 38 8.02 -15.22 3.91
C GLU A 38 7.35 -13.90 4.31
N PRO A 39 7.30 -13.55 5.61
CA PRO A 39 6.83 -12.24 6.03
C PRO A 39 7.88 -11.18 5.66
N VAL A 40 7.46 -10.09 5.02
CA VAL A 40 8.39 -9.06 4.51
C VAL A 40 8.09 -7.67 5.06
N PHE A 41 7.14 -7.52 5.97
CA PHE A 41 6.73 -6.22 6.52
C PHE A 41 6.63 -6.18 8.05
N ASP A 42 7.12 -7.20 8.75
CA ASP A 42 6.94 -7.38 10.20
C ASP A 42 7.69 -6.36 11.06
N ASN A 43 8.70 -5.68 10.50
CA ASN A 43 9.50 -4.69 11.21
C ASN A 43 8.96 -3.25 11.07
N GLU A 44 7.87 -3.08 10.36
CA GLU A 44 7.27 -1.76 10.14
C GLU A 44 6.22 -1.41 11.20
N ALA A 45 5.87 -0.13 11.30
CA ALA A 45 4.98 0.36 12.35
C ALA A 45 3.53 -0.15 12.23
N SER A 46 3.08 -0.45 11.01
CA SER A 46 1.75 -1.00 10.77
C SER A 46 1.82 -2.44 10.27
N TYR A 47 0.92 -3.29 10.76
CA TYR A 47 0.72 -4.66 10.28
C TYR A 47 -0.55 -4.80 9.42
N SER A 48 -1.28 -3.71 9.23
CA SER A 48 -2.50 -3.68 8.42
C SER A 48 -2.18 -3.17 7.04
N ILE A 49 -2.44 -3.98 6.02
CA ILE A 49 -2.14 -3.65 4.63
C ILE A 49 -3.45 -3.61 3.82
N GLY A 50 -3.69 -2.48 3.17
CA GLY A 50 -4.85 -2.29 2.29
C GLY A 50 -4.56 -2.67 0.85
N VAL A 51 -3.39 -2.30 0.34
CA VAL A 51 -3.01 -2.46 -1.06
C VAL A 51 -1.51 -2.72 -1.20
N VAL A 52 -1.12 -3.52 -2.19
CA VAL A 52 0.27 -3.73 -2.60
C VAL A 52 0.38 -3.60 -4.12
N THR A 53 1.39 -2.88 -4.60
CA THR A 53 1.60 -2.61 -6.02
C THR A 53 3.07 -2.74 -6.37
N ILE A 54 3.38 -3.51 -7.42
CA ILE A 54 4.73 -3.64 -7.97
C ILE A 54 4.87 -2.66 -9.13
N ASP A 55 5.99 -1.94 -9.18
CA ASP A 55 6.33 -1.10 -10.32
C ASP A 55 6.51 -1.98 -11.57
N PRO A 56 5.71 -1.77 -12.63
CA PRO A 56 5.77 -2.61 -13.83
C PRO A 56 7.10 -2.49 -14.59
N SER A 57 7.82 -1.37 -14.44
CA SER A 57 9.12 -1.15 -15.09
C SER A 57 10.31 -1.58 -14.23
N ASN A 58 10.14 -1.73 -12.91
CA ASN A 58 11.17 -2.19 -11.99
C ASN A 58 10.56 -3.05 -10.87
N PRO A 59 10.51 -4.38 -11.04
CA PRO A 59 9.85 -5.28 -10.08
C PRO A 59 10.47 -5.31 -8.67
N ASN A 60 11.66 -4.78 -8.47
CA ASN A 60 12.25 -4.61 -7.14
C ASN A 60 11.62 -3.44 -6.37
N THR A 61 10.96 -2.53 -7.07
CA THR A 61 10.22 -1.42 -6.46
C THR A 61 8.80 -1.86 -6.16
N VAL A 62 8.47 -1.87 -4.88
CA VAL A 62 7.15 -2.28 -4.37
C VAL A 62 6.60 -1.18 -3.48
N TRP A 63 5.34 -0.84 -3.68
CA TRP A 63 4.61 0.11 -2.87
C TRP A 63 3.53 -0.58 -2.07
N VAL A 64 3.35 -0.13 -0.83
CA VAL A 64 2.35 -0.64 0.10
C VAL A 64 1.56 0.52 0.68
N GLY A 65 0.25 0.41 0.60
CA GLY A 65 -0.67 1.29 1.32
C GLY A 65 -1.16 0.58 2.58
N THR A 66 -0.97 1.22 3.72
CA THR A 66 -1.35 0.67 5.02
C THR A 66 -2.79 1.03 5.40
N GLY A 67 -3.34 0.28 6.34
CA GLY A 67 -4.70 0.40 6.82
C GLY A 67 -5.71 -0.45 6.04
N GLU A 68 -6.63 -1.05 6.76
CA GLU A 68 -7.70 -1.86 6.16
C GLU A 68 -8.72 -0.96 5.44
N ASN A 69 -8.91 -1.19 4.14
CA ASN A 69 -9.78 -0.35 3.31
C ASN A 69 -11.23 -0.86 3.17
N ASN A 70 -11.59 -1.93 3.85
CA ASN A 70 -12.95 -2.46 3.87
C ASN A 70 -13.67 -2.04 5.15
N SER A 71 -14.71 -1.22 5.00
CA SER A 71 -15.51 -0.74 6.12
C SER A 71 -16.17 -1.89 6.89
N GLN A 72 -15.75 -2.09 8.12
CA GLN A 72 -16.34 -3.05 9.06
C GLN A 72 -16.37 -2.44 10.48
N ARG A 73 -16.99 -3.16 11.43
CA ARG A 73 -17.09 -2.71 12.82
C ARG A 73 -15.75 -2.54 13.53
N SER A 74 -14.70 -3.20 13.04
CA SER A 74 -13.35 -3.11 13.56
C SER A 74 -12.39 -3.15 12.38
N VAL A 75 -11.69 -2.06 12.15
CA VAL A 75 -10.66 -1.92 11.10
C VAL A 75 -9.34 -1.53 11.75
N ALA A 76 -8.26 -2.12 11.26
CA ALA A 76 -6.93 -1.74 11.71
C ALA A 76 -6.41 -0.54 10.92
N TYR A 77 -5.79 0.40 11.64
CA TYR A 77 -5.27 1.64 11.08
C TYR A 77 -3.90 1.45 10.45
N GLY A 78 -3.64 2.25 9.41
CA GLY A 78 -2.33 2.42 8.81
C GLY A 78 -1.69 3.75 9.21
N ASP A 79 -0.50 3.96 8.68
CA ASP A 79 0.30 5.17 8.88
C ASP A 79 0.91 5.68 7.57
N GLY A 80 0.17 5.53 6.47
CA GLY A 80 0.51 6.04 5.16
C GLY A 80 1.02 4.99 4.19
N VAL A 81 1.89 5.43 3.28
CA VAL A 81 2.46 4.60 2.21
C VAL A 81 3.93 4.27 2.47
N TYR A 82 4.32 3.07 2.08
CA TYR A 82 5.70 2.58 2.17
C TYR A 82 6.21 2.15 0.81
N ARG A 83 7.52 2.30 0.61
CA ARG A 83 8.22 1.86 -0.60
C ARG A 83 9.39 0.97 -0.25
N SER A 84 9.53 -0.14 -0.97
CA SER A 84 10.75 -0.94 -1.03
C SER A 84 11.42 -0.76 -2.37
N LEU A 85 12.75 -0.72 -2.41
CA LEU A 85 13.56 -0.68 -3.63
C LEU A 85 14.36 -1.98 -3.83
N ASP A 86 14.22 -2.93 -2.93
CA ASP A 86 15.00 -4.17 -2.87
C ASP A 86 14.14 -5.45 -2.81
N GLY A 87 12.97 -5.38 -3.41
CA GLY A 87 12.06 -6.53 -3.49
C GLY A 87 11.43 -6.93 -2.16
N GLY A 88 11.19 -5.98 -1.28
CA GLY A 88 10.54 -6.19 0.01
C GLY A 88 11.49 -6.50 1.18
N LYS A 89 12.81 -6.41 0.99
CA LYS A 89 13.78 -6.67 2.06
C LYS A 89 13.86 -5.53 3.06
N SER A 90 13.70 -4.28 2.60
CA SER A 90 13.62 -3.09 3.44
C SER A 90 12.58 -2.12 2.93
N TRP A 91 12.05 -1.27 3.81
CA TRP A 91 10.96 -0.36 3.55
C TRP A 91 11.24 1.03 4.08
N SER A 92 10.73 2.04 3.39
CA SER A 92 10.74 3.44 3.83
C SER A 92 9.33 3.98 3.81
N ASN A 93 8.92 4.67 4.89
CA ASN A 93 7.67 5.42 4.90
C ASN A 93 7.80 6.64 3.98
N MET A 94 6.91 6.75 3.00
CA MET A 94 6.93 7.78 1.97
C MET A 94 5.88 8.89 2.20
N GLY A 95 5.27 8.94 3.38
CA GLY A 95 4.31 9.98 3.74
C GLY A 95 2.87 9.54 3.76
N LEU A 96 1.96 10.49 3.70
CA LEU A 96 0.51 10.32 3.88
C LEU A 96 0.18 9.61 5.20
N ARG A 97 0.90 9.98 6.28
CA ARG A 97 0.82 9.28 7.58
C ARG A 97 -0.53 9.40 8.27
N GLU A 98 -1.30 10.44 7.95
CA GLU A 98 -2.64 10.68 8.48
C GLU A 98 -3.74 10.07 7.60
N ALA A 99 -3.37 9.31 6.57
CA ALA A 99 -4.31 8.65 5.68
C ALA A 99 -5.12 7.56 6.37
N GLU A 100 -4.58 6.87 7.35
CA GLU A 100 -5.12 5.73 8.11
C GLU A 100 -5.55 4.54 7.24
N HIS A 101 -6.15 4.78 6.07
CA HIS A 101 -6.65 3.75 5.17
C HIS A 101 -6.36 4.09 3.71
N ILE A 102 -5.37 3.43 3.12
CA ILE A 102 -5.02 3.54 1.70
C ILE A 102 -5.77 2.46 0.92
N SER A 103 -6.56 2.87 -0.06
CA SER A 103 -7.41 1.96 -0.83
C SER A 103 -6.81 1.54 -2.17
N GLN A 104 -5.99 2.39 -2.79
CA GLN A 104 -5.40 2.11 -4.09
C GLN A 104 -4.10 2.87 -4.30
N ILE A 105 -3.15 2.22 -4.97
CA ILE A 105 -1.93 2.84 -5.50
C ILE A 105 -1.82 2.49 -6.98
N TRP A 106 -1.70 3.51 -7.81
CA TRP A 106 -1.44 3.35 -9.24
C TRP A 106 -0.07 3.95 -9.56
N ILE A 107 0.73 3.24 -10.35
CA ILE A 107 2.05 3.66 -10.81
C ILE A 107 1.99 3.83 -12.32
N ASP A 108 2.45 4.98 -12.82
CA ASP A 108 2.56 5.20 -14.26
C ASP A 108 3.55 4.19 -14.86
N PRO A 109 3.13 3.36 -15.84
CA PRO A 109 4.01 2.38 -16.44
C PRO A 109 5.21 2.98 -17.22
N ASP A 110 5.09 4.25 -17.60
CA ASP A 110 6.14 4.97 -18.34
C ASP A 110 7.01 5.87 -17.44
N ASP A 111 6.58 6.13 -16.20
CA ASP A 111 7.31 6.95 -15.24
C ASP A 111 7.13 6.45 -13.81
N SER A 112 8.11 5.73 -13.29
CA SER A 112 8.11 5.18 -11.92
C SER A 112 8.07 6.24 -10.81
N ASN A 113 8.31 7.51 -11.12
CA ASN A 113 8.21 8.61 -10.16
C ASN A 113 6.80 9.21 -10.10
N HIS A 114 5.94 8.87 -11.07
CA HIS A 114 4.56 9.34 -11.13
C HIS A 114 3.61 8.29 -10.56
N LEU A 115 2.96 8.63 -9.45
CA LEU A 115 2.01 7.77 -8.77
C LEU A 115 0.74 8.53 -8.37
N LEU A 116 -0.35 7.79 -8.33
CA LEU A 116 -1.60 8.23 -7.73
C LEU A 116 -1.94 7.33 -6.53
N VAL A 117 -2.36 7.94 -5.44
CA VAL A 117 -2.77 7.24 -4.22
C VAL A 117 -4.16 7.71 -3.81
N ALA A 118 -5.08 6.76 -3.71
CA ALA A 118 -6.41 7.00 -3.17
C ALA A 118 -6.43 6.67 -1.67
N SER A 119 -6.82 7.63 -0.87
CA SER A 119 -6.93 7.51 0.57
C SER A 119 -8.35 7.76 1.05
N GLN A 120 -8.87 6.86 1.87
CA GLN A 120 -10.15 7.04 2.54
C GLN A 120 -10.04 7.97 3.76
N GLY A 121 -8.83 8.16 4.28
CA GLY A 121 -8.60 8.90 5.52
C GLY A 121 -9.19 8.19 6.73
N PRO A 122 -9.32 8.90 7.86
CA PRO A 122 -9.97 8.39 9.06
C PRO A 122 -11.43 8.01 8.80
N LEU A 123 -11.85 6.81 9.20
CA LEU A 123 -13.23 6.33 8.96
C LEU A 123 -14.25 6.94 9.94
N TRP A 124 -13.81 7.35 11.13
CA TRP A 124 -14.68 7.75 12.24
C TRP A 124 -14.47 9.20 12.69
N ASN A 125 -13.51 9.89 12.08
CA ASN A 125 -13.16 11.28 12.39
C ASN A 125 -13.07 12.10 11.10
N GLU A 126 -13.25 13.39 11.26
CA GLU A 126 -13.02 14.36 10.19
C GLU A 126 -11.52 14.60 9.97
N GLY A 127 -11.13 15.07 8.79
CA GLY A 127 -9.76 15.45 8.47
C GLY A 127 -8.87 14.30 8.02
N GLY A 128 -7.58 14.41 8.32
CA GLY A 128 -6.54 13.50 7.87
C GLY A 128 -6.18 13.65 6.38
N ASP A 129 -5.37 12.73 5.88
CA ASP A 129 -5.00 12.68 4.45
C ASP A 129 -6.08 11.90 3.66
N ARG A 130 -7.13 12.60 3.28
CA ARG A 130 -8.30 12.06 2.57
C ARG A 130 -8.35 12.60 1.14
N GLY A 131 -8.68 11.74 0.17
CA GLY A 131 -8.83 12.10 -1.23
C GLY A 131 -7.84 11.41 -2.16
N LEU A 132 -7.63 11.98 -3.32
CA LEU A 132 -6.66 11.50 -4.31
C LEU A 132 -5.39 12.36 -4.26
N PHE A 133 -4.27 11.70 -4.06
CA PHE A 133 -2.95 12.32 -3.99
C PHE A 133 -2.09 11.91 -5.18
N GLU A 134 -1.29 12.85 -5.65
CA GLU A 134 -0.34 12.65 -6.74
C GLU A 134 1.08 12.96 -6.28
N THR A 135 2.03 12.17 -6.72
CA THR A 135 3.45 12.48 -6.67
C THR A 135 4.06 12.37 -8.06
N THR A 136 5.01 13.25 -8.37
CA THR A 136 5.82 13.20 -9.59
C THR A 136 7.31 13.09 -9.29
N ASP A 137 7.65 12.92 -8.03
CA ASP A 137 9.03 12.82 -7.51
C ASP A 137 9.29 11.52 -6.71
N GLY A 138 8.53 10.46 -7.04
CA GLY A 138 8.71 9.16 -6.41
C GLY A 138 8.30 9.11 -4.94
N GLY A 139 7.36 9.95 -4.52
CA GLY A 139 6.84 9.99 -3.17
C GLY A 139 7.61 10.91 -2.21
N ALA A 140 8.56 11.72 -2.72
CA ALA A 140 9.23 12.72 -1.89
C ALA A 140 8.28 13.84 -1.46
N SER A 141 7.31 14.19 -2.33
CA SER A 141 6.23 15.12 -2.03
C SER A 141 4.91 14.65 -2.61
N TRP A 142 3.79 15.04 -1.99
CA TRP A 142 2.44 14.69 -2.39
C TRP A 142 1.58 15.92 -2.56
N THR A 143 0.77 15.95 -3.62
CA THR A 143 -0.21 16.98 -3.88
C THR A 143 -1.59 16.35 -3.90
N ARG A 144 -2.52 16.90 -3.12
CA ARG A 144 -3.93 16.50 -3.19
C ARG A 144 -4.55 17.09 -4.47
N ILE A 145 -4.93 16.22 -5.41
CA ILE A 145 -5.50 16.64 -6.70
C ILE A 145 -7.02 16.50 -6.77
N LEU A 146 -7.60 15.73 -5.85
CA LEU A 146 -9.04 15.64 -5.66
C LEU A 146 -9.34 15.68 -4.17
N GLU A 147 -10.08 16.69 -3.76
CA GLU A 147 -10.57 16.84 -2.40
C GLU A 147 -12.02 16.32 -2.35
N THR A 148 -12.26 15.36 -1.47
CA THR A 148 -13.61 14.96 -1.09
C THR A 148 -14.01 15.73 0.18
N ASP A 149 -15.30 15.82 0.48
CA ASP A 149 -15.71 16.43 1.74
C ASP A 149 -15.19 15.59 2.93
N GLU A 150 -15.20 16.19 4.12
CA GLU A 150 -14.58 15.61 5.34
C GLU A 150 -15.25 14.30 5.81
N LEU A 151 -16.38 13.93 5.22
CA LEU A 151 -17.19 12.78 5.62
C LEU A 151 -17.28 11.68 4.53
N THR A 152 -16.80 11.96 3.32
CA THR A 152 -16.78 10.99 2.21
C THR A 152 -15.36 10.59 1.83
N GLY A 153 -15.11 9.28 1.78
CA GLY A 153 -13.83 8.68 1.40
C GLY A 153 -13.99 7.58 0.38
#